data_9b31692a2b0a87063c33b4c9ce7b25bb
#
_entry.id   9b31692a2b0a87063c33b4c9ce7b25bb
#
_cell.length_a   1.000
_cell.length_b   1.000
_cell.length_c   1.000
_cell.angle_alpha   90.00
_cell.angle_beta   90.00
_cell.angle_gamma   90.00
#
_symmetry.space_group_name_H-M   'P 1'
#
loop_
_entity.id
_entity.type
_entity.pdbx_description
1 polymer ?
#
loop_
_entity_poly.entity_id
_entity_poly.type
_entity_poly.pdbx_seq_one_letter_code
_entity_poly.pdbx_strand_id
1 'polypeptide(L)'
;MFSKLFFCLIFLTALTPLYSQEPLAQQLKSIIENKKATVGIAVLYNGKILVTVNDKAGYPMMSTFKFPLALAVLERLDKQGLPLETELFISKPDLHPDTYSPLREARPEGNFKITIGELLKYSVALSDNNACDILIDYLGGTSALQKYVRRQGIKQMKITATEDRMHKSGDPYLNHTRPSSAVRLLEKFLQQELLSPVYQKFLENTMIATSTGSDKLKGLLPAETIIGHKTGSSDRDSTGMKAGDNDMGFVYLPHGGDHYTIAVFITDSMEDDKTNAAIIAQISKAVYDYINEISS
;
A
#
# COMPACT_ATOMS: atom_id res chain seq x y z
N MET A 1 67.49 -26.74 -16.63
CA MET A 1 66.33 -27.03 -17.48
C MET A 1 65.10 -26.90 -16.58
N PHE A 2 64.50 -25.70 -16.49
CA PHE A 2 63.36 -25.40 -15.60
C PHE A 2 62.06 -25.40 -16.43
N SER A 3 61.20 -26.38 -16.17
CA SER A 3 59.85 -26.44 -16.75
C SER A 3 58.93 -25.45 -16.05
N LYS A 4 58.37 -24.50 -16.80
CA LYS A 4 57.35 -23.58 -16.31
C LYS A 4 55.97 -24.23 -16.52
N LEU A 5 55.33 -24.63 -15.42
CA LEU A 5 53.93 -25.06 -15.43
C LEU A 5 53.05 -23.79 -15.50
N PHE A 6 52.30 -23.68 -16.60
CA PHE A 6 51.28 -22.62 -16.79
C PHE A 6 49.96 -23.14 -16.18
N PHE A 7 49.53 -22.52 -15.06
CA PHE A 7 48.21 -22.78 -14.48
C PHE A 7 47.19 -21.89 -15.19
N CYS A 8 46.34 -22.49 -16.02
CA CYS A 8 45.24 -21.81 -16.64
C CYS A 8 44.07 -21.79 -15.65
N LEU A 9 43.81 -20.61 -15.04
CA LEU A 9 42.61 -20.38 -14.19
C LEU A 9 41.41 -20.20 -15.11
N ILE A 10 40.55 -21.24 -15.21
CA ILE A 10 39.25 -21.13 -15.89
C ILE A 10 38.31 -20.42 -14.95
N PHE A 11 38.00 -19.16 -15.24
CA PHE A 11 36.90 -18.44 -14.61
C PHE A 11 35.57 -19.02 -15.15
N LEU A 12 34.90 -19.87 -14.35
CA LEU A 12 33.51 -20.24 -14.59
C LEU A 12 32.65 -19.03 -14.18
N THR A 13 32.32 -18.18 -15.13
CA THR A 13 31.23 -17.21 -14.94
C THR A 13 29.91 -17.97 -14.91
N ALA A 14 29.35 -18.10 -13.71
CA ALA A 14 27.97 -18.56 -13.56
C ALA A 14 27.05 -17.57 -14.28
N LEU A 15 26.59 -17.95 -15.47
CA LEU A 15 25.48 -17.29 -16.16
C LEU A 15 24.23 -17.56 -15.33
N THR A 16 23.91 -16.66 -14.41
CA THR A 16 22.55 -16.61 -13.87
C THR A 16 21.61 -16.31 -15.05
N PRO A 17 20.55 -17.12 -15.27
CA PRO A 17 19.61 -16.84 -16.33
C PRO A 17 19.00 -15.44 -16.03
N LEU A 18 19.24 -14.48 -16.90
CA LEU A 18 18.44 -13.26 -16.97
C LEU A 18 17.04 -13.72 -17.45
N TYR A 19 16.18 -14.07 -16.51
CA TYR A 19 14.75 -14.13 -16.79
C TYR A 19 14.34 -12.76 -17.29
N SER A 20 13.95 -12.69 -18.53
CA SER A 20 13.59 -11.45 -19.21
C SER A 20 12.35 -10.86 -18.54
N GLN A 21 12.50 -9.72 -17.87
CA GLN A 21 11.39 -8.95 -17.28
C GLN A 21 10.45 -8.38 -18.36
N GLU A 22 10.85 -8.43 -19.63
CA GLU A 22 10.08 -7.94 -20.77
C GLU A 22 8.71 -8.62 -20.94
N PRO A 23 8.54 -9.96 -20.80
CA PRO A 23 7.22 -10.58 -20.97
C PRO A 23 6.18 -10.06 -19.97
N LEU A 24 6.53 -9.94 -18.68
CA LEU A 24 5.61 -9.42 -17.68
C LEU A 24 5.25 -7.95 -17.95
N ALA A 25 6.25 -7.10 -18.20
CA ALA A 25 6.00 -5.68 -18.49
C ALA A 25 5.09 -5.49 -19.71
N GLN A 26 5.26 -6.31 -20.74
CA GLN A 26 4.42 -6.27 -21.93
C GLN A 26 2.99 -6.75 -21.65
N GLN A 27 2.84 -7.82 -20.88
CA GLN A 27 1.54 -8.32 -20.42
C GLN A 27 0.79 -7.25 -19.60
N LEU A 28 1.48 -6.61 -18.64
CA LEU A 28 0.88 -5.55 -17.83
C LEU A 28 0.47 -4.33 -18.68
N LYS A 29 1.27 -3.96 -19.69
CA LYS A 29 0.92 -2.89 -20.64
C LYS A 29 -0.32 -3.24 -21.47
N SER A 30 -0.48 -4.50 -21.91
CA SER A 30 -1.65 -4.90 -22.69
C SER A 30 -2.95 -4.87 -21.87
N ILE A 31 -2.90 -5.14 -20.55
CA ILE A 31 -4.08 -5.02 -19.67
C ILE A 31 -4.60 -3.59 -19.60
N ILE A 32 -3.71 -2.60 -19.64
CA ILE A 32 -4.05 -1.18 -19.50
C ILE A 32 -4.20 -0.46 -20.84
N GLU A 33 -3.89 -1.13 -21.95
CA GLU A 33 -4.02 -0.58 -23.27
C GLU A 33 -5.47 -0.24 -23.58
N ASN A 34 -5.69 0.92 -24.22
CA ASN A 34 -7.02 1.43 -24.59
C ASN A 34 -7.97 1.70 -23.39
N LYS A 35 -7.45 1.73 -22.15
CA LYS A 35 -8.24 2.17 -21.00
C LYS A 35 -8.26 3.69 -20.90
N LYS A 36 -9.42 4.24 -20.60
CA LYS A 36 -9.61 5.68 -20.35
C LYS A 36 -9.17 6.06 -18.93
N ALA A 37 -7.94 5.67 -18.57
CA ALA A 37 -7.35 5.89 -17.27
C ALA A 37 -5.82 5.86 -17.37
N THR A 38 -5.15 6.53 -16.44
CA THR A 38 -3.70 6.39 -16.27
C THR A 38 -3.43 5.39 -15.17
N VAL A 39 -2.72 4.30 -15.48
CA VAL A 39 -2.42 3.23 -14.52
C VAL A 39 -0.93 3.15 -14.26
N GLY A 40 -0.54 3.32 -13.02
CA GLY A 40 0.83 3.16 -12.53
C GLY A 40 0.99 1.87 -11.75
N ILE A 41 2.02 1.10 -12.05
CA ILE A 41 2.26 -0.22 -11.47
C ILE A 41 3.70 -0.29 -10.97
N ALA A 42 3.90 -0.88 -9.80
CA ALA A 42 5.20 -1.35 -9.34
C ALA A 42 5.07 -2.68 -8.60
N VAL A 43 6.01 -3.55 -8.83
CA VAL A 43 6.15 -4.84 -8.13
C VAL A 43 7.58 -4.98 -7.65
N LEU A 44 7.74 -5.41 -6.40
CA LEU A 44 9.03 -5.72 -5.81
C LEU A 44 9.00 -7.16 -5.33
N TYR A 45 10.00 -7.94 -5.72
CA TYR A 45 10.19 -9.33 -5.36
C TYR A 45 11.65 -9.59 -5.01
N ASN A 46 11.90 -10.36 -3.95
CA ASN A 46 13.25 -10.65 -3.46
C ASN A 46 14.10 -9.37 -3.24
N GLY A 47 13.52 -8.34 -2.61
CA GLY A 47 14.18 -7.07 -2.29
C GLY A 47 14.49 -6.17 -3.49
N LYS A 48 14.09 -6.55 -4.72
CA LYS A 48 14.37 -5.82 -5.96
C LYS A 48 13.10 -5.48 -6.72
N ILE A 49 13.10 -4.34 -7.40
CA ILE A 49 12.02 -4.00 -8.32
C ILE A 49 12.02 -5.04 -9.44
N LEU A 50 10.94 -5.81 -9.53
CA LEU A 50 10.72 -6.80 -10.59
C LEU A 50 10.24 -6.13 -11.87
N VAL A 51 9.23 -5.25 -11.76
CA VAL A 51 8.64 -4.55 -12.90
C VAL A 51 8.03 -3.22 -12.47
N THR A 52 8.07 -2.25 -13.38
CA THR A 52 7.30 -1.02 -13.26
C THR A 52 6.65 -0.66 -14.60
N VAL A 53 5.43 -0.11 -14.53
CA VAL A 53 4.75 0.50 -15.68
C VAL A 53 4.23 1.86 -15.25
N ASN A 54 4.48 2.89 -16.04
CA ASN A 54 4.09 4.28 -15.74
C ASN A 54 4.47 4.73 -14.32
N ASP A 55 5.62 4.30 -13.80
CA ASP A 55 6.09 4.61 -12.45
C ASP A 55 6.55 6.07 -12.35
N LYS A 56 5.58 6.99 -12.40
CA LYS A 56 5.79 8.44 -12.29
C LYS A 56 5.36 8.93 -10.90
N ALA A 57 5.82 10.11 -10.49
CA ALA A 57 5.32 10.78 -9.30
C ALA A 57 3.92 11.37 -9.56
N GLY A 58 3.13 11.54 -8.50
CA GLY A 58 1.90 12.31 -8.57
C GLY A 58 0.60 11.51 -8.56
N TYR A 59 0.64 10.18 -8.46
CA TYR A 59 -0.60 9.41 -8.28
C TYR A 59 -1.25 9.75 -6.94
N PRO A 60 -2.53 10.17 -6.90
CA PRO A 60 -3.24 10.46 -5.67
C PRO A 60 -3.35 9.20 -4.83
N MET A 61 -2.97 9.30 -3.56
CA MET A 61 -2.92 8.12 -2.68
C MET A 61 -4.30 7.67 -2.27
N MET A 62 -5.24 8.59 -2.18
CA MET A 62 -6.51 8.32 -1.51
C MET A 62 -6.24 7.63 -0.16
N SER A 63 -7.10 6.76 0.31
CA SER A 63 -6.92 6.10 1.60
C SER A 63 -5.70 5.15 1.69
N THR A 64 -4.89 4.95 0.64
CA THR A 64 -3.66 4.16 0.78
C THR A 64 -2.63 4.82 1.71
N PHE A 65 -2.71 6.14 1.95
CA PHE A 65 -1.83 6.82 2.90
C PHE A 65 -2.07 6.42 4.38
N LYS A 66 -3.17 5.72 4.68
CA LYS A 66 -3.46 5.18 6.02
C LYS A 66 -2.48 4.06 6.42
N PHE A 67 -1.84 3.40 5.47
CA PHE A 67 -0.75 2.46 5.77
C PHE A 67 0.50 3.14 6.35
N PRO A 68 1.13 4.14 5.70
CA PRO A 68 2.23 4.87 6.33
C PRO A 68 1.82 5.62 7.61
N LEU A 69 0.57 6.04 7.75
CA LEU A 69 0.06 6.57 9.02
C LEU A 69 0.11 5.52 10.13
N ALA A 70 -0.40 4.32 9.86
CA ALA A 70 -0.38 3.22 10.84
C ALA A 70 1.05 2.88 11.29
N LEU A 71 2.00 2.81 10.35
CA LEU A 71 3.42 2.62 10.68
C LEU A 71 3.95 3.72 11.61
N ALA A 72 3.65 4.98 11.34
CA ALA A 72 4.11 6.10 12.15
C ALA A 72 3.51 6.11 13.55
N VAL A 73 2.23 5.77 13.68
CA VAL A 73 1.53 5.66 14.96
C VAL A 73 2.10 4.51 15.80
N LEU A 74 2.30 3.35 15.19
CA LEU A 74 2.87 2.18 15.86
C LEU A 74 4.33 2.41 16.29
N GLU A 75 5.15 3.06 15.45
CA GLU A 75 6.50 3.45 15.84
C GLU A 75 6.48 4.41 17.05
N ARG A 76 5.51 5.33 17.11
CA ARG A 76 5.35 6.22 18.27
C ARG A 76 5.00 5.45 19.54
N LEU A 77 4.05 4.51 19.48
CA LEU A 77 3.72 3.65 20.60
C LEU A 77 4.94 2.86 21.07
N ASP A 78 5.66 2.23 20.16
CA ASP A 78 6.85 1.43 20.42
C ASP A 78 7.94 2.25 21.15
N LYS A 79 8.25 3.43 20.64
CA LYS A 79 9.24 4.34 21.25
C LYS A 79 8.83 4.86 22.63
N GLN A 80 7.54 4.94 22.91
CA GLN A 80 7.01 5.38 24.20
C GLN A 80 6.74 4.22 25.16
N GLY A 81 6.93 2.96 24.73
CA GLY A 81 6.58 1.77 25.51
C GLY A 81 5.10 1.66 25.83
N LEU A 82 4.23 2.22 24.97
CA LEU A 82 2.78 2.24 25.17
C LEU A 82 2.12 1.07 24.43
N PRO A 83 1.20 0.33 25.05
CA PRO A 83 0.53 -0.81 24.42
C PRO A 83 -0.55 -0.36 23.41
N LEU A 84 -1.01 -1.30 22.58
CA LEU A 84 -2.13 -1.09 21.64
C LEU A 84 -3.44 -0.73 22.35
N GLU A 85 -3.58 -1.13 23.59
CA GLU A 85 -4.70 -0.87 24.50
C GLU A 85 -4.73 0.56 25.04
N THR A 86 -3.72 1.39 24.71
CA THR A 86 -3.72 2.82 25.06
C THR A 86 -4.97 3.48 24.52
N GLU A 87 -5.78 4.06 25.43
CA GLU A 87 -7.06 4.67 25.12
C GLU A 87 -6.93 6.16 24.74
N LEU A 88 -7.73 6.59 23.77
CA LEU A 88 -8.02 7.98 23.46
C LEU A 88 -9.49 8.26 23.77
N PHE A 89 -9.77 9.47 24.28
CA PHE A 89 -11.14 9.98 24.38
C PHE A 89 -11.51 10.67 23.08
N ILE A 90 -12.61 10.24 22.47
CA ILE A 90 -13.15 10.78 21.23
C ILE A 90 -14.39 11.59 21.55
N SER A 91 -14.32 12.90 21.33
CA SER A 91 -15.45 13.78 21.49
C SER A 91 -16.37 13.75 20.26
N LYS A 92 -17.60 14.22 20.42
CA LYS A 92 -18.55 14.33 19.28
C LYS A 92 -17.99 15.14 18.10
N PRO A 93 -17.32 16.28 18.29
CA PRO A 93 -16.72 17.07 17.21
C PRO A 93 -15.60 16.35 16.43
N ASP A 94 -14.95 15.33 17.01
CA ASP A 94 -13.90 14.57 16.33
C ASP A 94 -14.47 13.62 15.25
N LEU A 95 -15.79 13.45 15.25
CA LEU A 95 -16.52 12.62 14.31
C LEU A 95 -17.18 13.47 13.21
N HIS A 96 -16.42 13.83 12.17
CA HIS A 96 -16.91 14.61 11.05
C HIS A 96 -18.12 13.93 10.37
N PRO A 97 -19.25 14.66 10.14
CA PRO A 97 -20.48 14.05 9.64
C PRO A 97 -20.40 13.66 8.16
N ASP A 98 -19.71 14.47 7.34
CA ASP A 98 -19.75 14.41 5.89
C ASP A 98 -18.60 13.57 5.31
N THR A 99 -18.30 12.41 5.93
CA THR A 99 -17.24 11.53 5.46
C THR A 99 -17.58 10.06 5.73
N TYR A 100 -16.97 9.16 4.98
CA TYR A 100 -17.10 7.72 5.20
C TYR A 100 -16.48 7.33 6.55
N SER A 101 -17.29 6.84 7.47
CA SER A 101 -16.81 6.46 8.81
C SER A 101 -17.67 5.41 9.49
N PRO A 102 -17.34 4.13 9.35
CA PRO A 102 -17.95 3.04 10.13
C PRO A 102 -17.83 3.27 11.65
N LEU A 103 -16.77 3.94 12.13
CA LEU A 103 -16.61 4.31 13.53
C LEU A 103 -17.74 5.23 14.00
N ARG A 104 -18.03 6.28 13.22
CA ARG A 104 -19.13 7.21 13.53
C ARG A 104 -20.47 6.51 13.47
N GLU A 105 -20.68 5.63 12.50
CA GLU A 105 -21.92 4.85 12.39
C GLU A 105 -22.12 3.94 13.60
N ALA A 106 -21.06 3.32 14.11
CA ALA A 106 -21.10 2.48 15.30
C ALA A 106 -21.22 3.27 16.61
N ARG A 107 -20.77 4.53 16.63
CA ARG A 107 -20.71 5.39 17.83
C ARG A 107 -21.19 6.81 17.54
N PRO A 108 -22.46 7.01 17.09
CA PRO A 108 -22.93 8.30 16.57
C PRO A 108 -22.99 9.41 17.62
N GLU A 109 -23.07 9.06 18.90
CA GLU A 109 -23.14 10.04 19.99
C GLU A 109 -21.79 10.68 20.36
N GLY A 110 -20.67 10.07 19.94
CA GLY A 110 -19.36 10.49 20.39
C GLY A 110 -19.17 10.33 21.91
N ASN A 111 -18.17 11.03 22.48
CA ASN A 111 -17.89 11.05 23.91
C ASN A 111 -17.62 9.64 24.50
N PHE A 112 -16.76 8.88 23.86
CA PHE A 112 -16.36 7.55 24.27
C PHE A 112 -14.84 7.40 24.29
N LYS A 113 -14.36 6.35 24.96
CA LYS A 113 -12.98 5.92 24.87
C LYS A 113 -12.84 4.77 23.90
N ILE A 114 -11.73 4.75 23.18
CA ILE A 114 -11.38 3.71 22.23
C ILE A 114 -9.85 3.50 22.25
N THR A 115 -9.41 2.29 22.04
CA THR A 115 -7.98 1.99 22.00
C THR A 115 -7.35 2.42 20.67
N ILE A 116 -6.05 2.77 20.68
CA ILE A 116 -5.30 3.07 19.46
C ILE A 116 -5.30 1.86 18.52
N GLY A 117 -5.23 0.64 19.08
CA GLY A 117 -5.35 -0.58 18.28
C GLY A 117 -6.68 -0.69 17.52
N GLU A 118 -7.81 -0.34 18.16
CA GLU A 118 -9.12 -0.32 17.48
C GLU A 118 -9.20 0.78 16.42
N LEU A 119 -8.70 1.99 16.71
CA LEU A 119 -8.63 3.08 15.71
C LEU A 119 -7.81 2.68 14.49
N LEU A 120 -6.68 1.99 14.69
CA LEU A 120 -5.85 1.47 13.59
C LEU A 120 -6.61 0.44 12.76
N LYS A 121 -7.40 -0.46 13.38
CA LYS A 121 -8.25 -1.41 12.65
C LYS A 121 -9.33 -0.69 11.84
N TYR A 122 -10.02 0.31 12.41
CA TYR A 122 -10.97 1.14 11.66
C TYR A 122 -10.31 1.84 10.48
N SER A 123 -9.17 2.48 10.71
CA SER A 123 -8.46 3.24 9.67
C SER A 123 -7.92 2.35 8.55
N VAL A 124 -7.28 1.23 8.87
CA VAL A 124 -6.59 0.39 7.87
C VAL A 124 -7.54 -0.63 7.26
N ALA A 125 -8.22 -1.46 8.07
CA ALA A 125 -9.02 -2.57 7.55
C ALA A 125 -10.37 -2.13 7.00
N LEU A 126 -10.99 -1.10 7.60
CA LEU A 126 -12.30 -0.57 7.20
C LEU A 126 -12.21 0.76 6.45
N SER A 127 -10.99 1.31 6.31
CA SER A 127 -10.76 2.59 5.61
C SER A 127 -11.47 3.81 6.21
N ASP A 128 -11.75 3.81 7.51
CA ASP A 128 -12.46 4.87 8.23
C ASP A 128 -11.70 6.21 8.19
N ASN A 129 -12.39 7.28 7.78
CA ASN A 129 -11.77 8.59 7.63
C ASN A 129 -11.63 9.34 8.97
N ASN A 130 -12.62 9.24 9.87
CA ASN A 130 -12.53 9.86 11.19
C ASN A 130 -11.43 9.19 12.03
N ALA A 131 -11.35 7.87 12.04
CA ALA A 131 -10.27 7.16 12.71
C ALA A 131 -8.89 7.56 12.14
N CYS A 132 -8.80 7.79 10.84
CA CYS A 132 -7.59 8.29 10.19
C CYS A 132 -7.19 9.66 10.73
N ASP A 133 -8.09 10.63 10.75
CA ASP A 133 -7.80 12.01 11.16
C ASP A 133 -7.49 12.09 12.65
N ILE A 134 -8.20 11.34 13.50
CA ILE A 134 -7.89 11.19 14.92
C ILE A 134 -6.46 10.65 15.14
N LEU A 135 -6.03 9.66 14.35
CA LEU A 135 -4.68 9.11 14.42
C LEU A 135 -3.61 10.08 13.92
N ILE A 136 -3.94 10.91 12.92
CA ILE A 136 -3.06 12.01 12.45
C ILE A 136 -2.86 13.02 13.57
N ASP A 137 -3.93 13.42 14.26
CA ASP A 137 -3.86 14.35 15.39
C ASP A 137 -3.08 13.77 16.56
N TYR A 138 -3.32 12.50 16.91
CA TYR A 138 -2.52 11.78 17.89
C TYR A 138 -1.03 11.78 17.53
N LEU A 139 -0.67 11.61 16.25
CA LEU A 139 0.71 11.62 15.78
C LEU A 139 1.35 13.02 15.87
N GLY A 140 0.58 14.09 15.93
CA GLY A 140 1.04 15.49 15.89
C GLY A 140 0.94 16.15 14.52
N GLY A 141 -0.02 15.68 13.71
CA GLY A 141 -0.38 16.25 12.41
C GLY A 141 0.35 15.64 11.22
N THR A 142 -0.07 16.04 10.03
CA THR A 142 0.48 15.56 8.75
C THR A 142 1.98 15.83 8.59
N SER A 143 2.51 16.90 9.19
CA SER A 143 3.94 17.21 9.19
C SER A 143 4.77 16.15 9.92
N ALA A 144 4.27 15.59 11.02
CA ALA A 144 4.91 14.49 11.73
C ALA A 144 4.90 13.21 10.88
N LEU A 145 3.77 12.91 10.22
CA LEU A 145 3.65 11.79 9.30
C LEU A 145 4.60 11.92 8.10
N GLN A 146 4.65 13.11 7.47
CA GLN A 146 5.57 13.36 6.35
C GLN A 146 7.05 13.23 6.77
N LYS A 147 7.39 13.67 7.99
CA LYS A 147 8.75 13.51 8.55
C LYS A 147 9.08 12.03 8.77
N TYR A 148 8.11 11.24 9.26
CA TYR A 148 8.25 9.78 9.38
C TYR A 148 8.59 9.15 8.02
N VAL A 149 7.77 9.38 7.00
CA VAL A 149 7.94 8.82 5.65
C VAL A 149 9.32 9.17 5.05
N ARG A 150 9.74 10.43 5.19
CA ARG A 150 11.07 10.87 4.72
C ARG A 150 12.22 10.16 5.44
N ARG A 151 12.09 9.93 6.76
CA ARG A 151 13.09 9.22 7.56
C ARG A 151 13.24 7.76 7.12
N GLN A 152 12.18 7.15 6.60
CA GLN A 152 12.26 5.81 5.99
C GLN A 152 12.94 5.80 4.61
N GLY A 153 13.43 6.93 4.12
CA GLY A 153 14.07 7.04 2.81
C GLY A 153 13.10 7.11 1.62
N ILE A 154 11.81 7.23 1.88
CA ILE A 154 10.76 7.29 0.84
C ILE A 154 10.60 8.75 0.38
N LYS A 155 11.26 9.10 -0.74
CA LYS A 155 11.35 10.50 -1.20
C LYS A 155 10.16 10.94 -2.04
N GLN A 156 9.52 10.03 -2.80
CA GLN A 156 8.47 10.33 -3.77
C GLN A 156 7.07 10.00 -3.23
N MET A 157 6.88 10.13 -1.91
CA MET A 157 5.59 10.04 -1.24
C MET A 157 5.40 11.35 -0.45
N LYS A 158 4.31 12.05 -0.76
CA LYS A 158 3.96 13.33 -0.13
C LYS A 158 2.61 13.20 0.54
N ILE A 159 2.57 13.51 1.83
CA ILE A 159 1.36 13.48 2.66
C ILE A 159 1.27 14.83 3.36
N THR A 160 0.29 15.65 2.98
CA THR A 160 0.14 17.03 3.44
C THR A 160 -1.26 17.36 3.94
N ALA A 161 -2.21 16.45 3.77
CA ALA A 161 -3.61 16.67 4.10
C ALA A 161 -4.18 15.51 4.92
N THR A 162 -5.10 15.85 5.82
CA THR A 162 -6.03 14.93 6.47
C THR A 162 -7.17 14.58 5.51
N GLU A 163 -8.00 13.59 5.85
CA GLU A 163 -9.21 13.26 5.05
C GLU A 163 -10.17 14.46 5.03
N ASP A 164 -10.41 15.10 6.17
CA ASP A 164 -11.26 16.29 6.25
C ASP A 164 -10.73 17.45 5.38
N ARG A 165 -9.42 17.68 5.38
CA ARG A 165 -8.82 18.72 4.54
C ARG A 165 -8.96 18.40 3.05
N MET A 166 -8.75 17.16 2.62
CA MET A 166 -8.95 16.76 1.22
C MET A 166 -10.41 16.93 0.80
N HIS A 167 -11.34 16.54 1.65
CA HIS A 167 -12.77 16.71 1.42
C HIS A 167 -13.14 18.20 1.28
N LYS A 168 -12.76 19.05 2.23
CA LYS A 168 -13.05 20.49 2.22
C LYS A 168 -12.40 21.27 1.08
N SER A 169 -11.19 20.87 0.67
CA SER A 169 -10.49 21.54 -0.44
C SER A 169 -10.99 21.10 -1.82
N GLY A 170 -11.62 19.95 -1.92
CA GLY A 170 -11.95 19.31 -3.19
C GLY A 170 -10.73 18.89 -4.02
N ASP A 171 -9.52 18.85 -3.41
CA ASP A 171 -8.28 18.47 -4.08
C ASP A 171 -7.79 17.08 -3.63
N PRO A 172 -8.09 16.04 -4.40
CA PRO A 172 -7.68 14.67 -4.09
C PRO A 172 -6.18 14.42 -4.29
N TYR A 173 -5.44 15.33 -4.93
CA TYR A 173 -4.01 15.19 -5.25
C TYR A 173 -3.07 15.70 -4.15
N LEU A 174 -3.60 16.25 -3.05
CA LEU A 174 -2.79 16.76 -1.93
C LEU A 174 -1.86 15.68 -1.33
N ASN A 175 -2.34 14.45 -1.25
CA ASN A 175 -1.55 13.28 -0.86
C ASN A 175 -1.26 12.42 -2.09
N HIS A 176 0.00 12.34 -2.49
CA HIS A 176 0.38 11.62 -3.71
C HIS A 176 1.68 10.84 -3.56
N THR A 177 1.86 9.84 -4.40
CA THR A 177 3.02 8.98 -4.38
C THR A 177 3.44 8.53 -5.79
N ARG A 178 4.56 7.83 -5.85
CA ARG A 178 5.00 7.00 -6.96
C ARG A 178 4.75 5.53 -6.59
N PRO A 179 4.26 4.67 -7.50
CA PRO A 179 4.04 3.25 -7.21
C PRO A 179 5.24 2.53 -6.59
N SER A 180 6.44 2.75 -7.13
CA SER A 180 7.68 2.17 -6.59
C SER A 180 8.02 2.64 -5.17
N SER A 181 7.55 3.82 -4.75
CA SER A 181 7.72 4.28 -3.37
C SER A 181 6.81 3.51 -2.40
N ALA A 182 5.60 3.18 -2.84
CA ALA A 182 4.65 2.40 -2.05
C ALA A 182 5.17 0.98 -1.80
N VAL A 183 5.61 0.26 -2.84
CA VAL A 183 6.14 -1.11 -2.68
C VAL A 183 7.43 -1.15 -1.87
N ARG A 184 8.30 -0.13 -1.94
CA ARG A 184 9.50 -0.04 -1.10
C ARG A 184 9.16 0.14 0.38
N LEU A 185 8.11 0.90 0.70
CA LEU A 185 7.69 1.06 2.09
C LEU A 185 7.05 -0.23 2.62
N LEU A 186 6.24 -0.92 1.81
CA LEU A 186 5.68 -2.24 2.13
C LEU A 186 6.80 -3.27 2.36
N GLU A 187 7.82 -3.28 1.51
CA GLU A 187 8.95 -4.20 1.63
C GLU A 187 9.72 -3.99 2.95
N LYS A 188 10.05 -2.73 3.28
CA LYS A 188 10.68 -2.41 4.57
C LYS A 188 9.86 -2.87 5.76
N PHE A 189 8.54 -2.77 5.66
CA PHE A 189 7.63 -3.28 6.68
C PHE A 189 7.74 -4.80 6.81
N LEU A 190 7.69 -5.54 5.71
CA LEU A 190 7.76 -7.02 5.73
C LEU A 190 9.15 -7.55 6.16
N GLN A 191 10.22 -6.82 5.85
CA GLN A 191 11.57 -7.13 6.32
C GLN A 191 11.78 -6.84 7.81
N GLN A 192 10.73 -6.42 8.54
CA GLN A 192 10.75 -6.12 9.97
C GLN A 192 11.75 -5.01 10.37
N GLU A 193 12.01 -4.08 9.44
CA GLU A 193 12.93 -2.96 9.68
C GLU A 193 12.28 -1.79 10.45
N LEU A 194 10.95 -1.77 10.58
CA LEU A 194 10.21 -0.55 10.97
C LEU A 194 9.57 -0.63 12.36
N LEU A 195 9.23 -1.81 12.84
CA LEU A 195 8.43 -2.01 14.05
C LEU A 195 8.98 -3.20 14.88
N SER A 196 8.74 -3.19 16.18
CA SER A 196 8.94 -4.38 17.00
C SER A 196 7.94 -5.49 16.64
N PRO A 197 8.24 -6.77 16.96
CA PRO A 197 7.45 -7.93 16.50
C PRO A 197 5.96 -7.86 16.83
N VAL A 198 5.59 -7.30 17.98
CA VAL A 198 4.18 -7.18 18.40
C VAL A 198 3.41 -6.25 17.47
N TYR A 199 3.95 -5.07 17.19
CA TYR A 199 3.31 -4.10 16.30
C TYR A 199 3.38 -4.51 14.83
N GLN A 200 4.48 -5.16 14.44
CA GLN A 200 4.64 -5.77 13.13
C GLN A 200 3.50 -6.74 12.83
N LYS A 201 3.32 -7.73 13.71
CA LYS A 201 2.27 -8.73 13.57
C LYS A 201 0.85 -8.15 13.64
N PHE A 202 0.65 -7.14 14.49
CA PHE A 202 -0.64 -6.44 14.57
C PHE A 202 -1.01 -5.78 13.25
N LEU A 203 -0.10 -5.00 12.65
CA LEU A 203 -0.39 -4.29 11.39
C LEU A 203 -0.52 -5.27 10.23
N GLU A 204 0.31 -6.29 10.16
CA GLU A 204 0.23 -7.34 9.15
C GLU A 204 -1.14 -8.03 9.18
N ASN A 205 -1.60 -8.49 10.35
CA ASN A 205 -2.92 -9.08 10.53
C ASN A 205 -4.05 -8.10 10.20
N THR A 206 -3.88 -6.82 10.53
CA THR A 206 -4.88 -5.78 10.22
C THR A 206 -5.01 -5.55 8.71
N MET A 207 -3.89 -5.59 7.96
CA MET A 207 -3.90 -5.49 6.51
C MET A 207 -4.49 -6.74 5.84
N ILE A 208 -4.23 -7.94 6.39
CA ILE A 208 -4.82 -9.20 5.91
C ILE A 208 -6.34 -9.21 6.15
N ALA A 209 -6.80 -8.61 7.25
CA ALA A 209 -8.21 -8.48 7.59
C ALA A 209 -8.94 -7.36 6.82
N THR A 210 -8.30 -6.67 5.87
CA THR A 210 -8.94 -5.63 5.06
C THR A 210 -10.17 -6.16 4.34
N SER A 211 -11.30 -5.49 4.55
CA SER A 211 -12.60 -5.87 3.97
C SER A 211 -12.97 -5.08 2.72
N THR A 212 -12.26 -3.98 2.42
CA THR A 212 -12.50 -3.15 1.24
C THR A 212 -11.77 -3.71 0.02
N GLY A 213 -12.37 -3.60 -1.19
CA GLY A 213 -11.74 -3.95 -2.46
C GLY A 213 -11.46 -5.44 -2.63
N SER A 214 -12.39 -6.31 -2.20
CA SER A 214 -12.32 -7.75 -2.41
C SER A 214 -12.22 -8.16 -3.89
N ASP A 215 -12.61 -7.26 -4.79
CA ASP A 215 -12.59 -7.37 -6.25
C ASP A 215 -11.35 -6.73 -6.91
N LYS A 216 -10.42 -6.15 -6.11
CA LYS A 216 -9.18 -5.52 -6.59
C LYS A 216 -8.00 -6.50 -6.55
N LEU A 217 -6.90 -6.20 -5.83
CA LEU A 217 -5.72 -7.08 -5.80
C LEU A 217 -6.07 -8.54 -5.46
N LYS A 218 -7.05 -8.75 -4.58
CA LYS A 218 -7.51 -10.08 -4.16
C LYS A 218 -8.40 -10.78 -5.20
N GLY A 219 -9.05 -10.02 -6.07
CA GLY A 219 -10.24 -10.43 -6.84
C GLY A 219 -10.06 -11.64 -7.76
N LEU A 220 -8.86 -11.90 -8.27
CA LEU A 220 -8.56 -13.04 -9.16
C LEU A 220 -7.47 -13.96 -8.62
N LEU A 221 -6.99 -13.74 -7.40
CA LEU A 221 -6.05 -14.64 -6.74
C LEU A 221 -6.77 -15.89 -6.23
N PRO A 222 -6.08 -17.06 -6.09
CA PRO A 222 -6.63 -18.21 -5.43
C PRO A 222 -7.18 -17.87 -4.03
N ALA A 223 -8.27 -18.49 -3.63
CA ALA A 223 -8.99 -18.15 -2.40
C ALA A 223 -8.14 -18.30 -1.11
N GLU A 224 -7.19 -19.24 -1.12
CA GLU A 224 -6.25 -19.51 -0.04
C GLU A 224 -5.06 -18.55 0.02
N THR A 225 -4.91 -17.66 -0.97
CA THR A 225 -3.78 -16.72 -1.01
C THR A 225 -3.84 -15.73 0.14
N ILE A 226 -2.77 -15.68 0.93
CA ILE A 226 -2.63 -14.70 1.99
C ILE A 226 -2.17 -13.39 1.38
N ILE A 227 -3.03 -12.39 1.46
CA ILE A 227 -2.77 -11.03 1.00
C ILE A 227 -3.14 -10.04 2.08
N GLY A 228 -2.22 -9.11 2.37
CA GLY A 228 -2.51 -7.93 3.18
C GLY A 228 -2.46 -6.69 2.30
N HIS A 229 -3.53 -5.88 2.31
CA HIS A 229 -3.61 -4.76 1.37
C HIS A 229 -4.31 -3.53 1.95
N LYS A 230 -4.16 -2.40 1.26
CA LYS A 230 -4.88 -1.15 1.57
C LYS A 230 -5.36 -0.50 0.29
N THR A 231 -6.67 -0.34 0.19
CA THR A 231 -7.33 0.34 -0.92
C THR A 231 -7.40 1.85 -0.74
N GLY A 232 -7.60 2.56 -1.84
CA GLY A 232 -7.91 3.98 -1.84
C GLY A 232 -8.79 4.34 -3.04
N SER A 233 -9.87 5.08 -2.82
CA SER A 233 -10.82 5.44 -3.87
C SER A 233 -11.34 6.85 -3.64
N SER A 234 -11.50 7.63 -4.71
CA SER A 234 -12.21 8.90 -4.69
C SER A 234 -13.66 8.72 -5.13
N ASP A 235 -14.48 9.70 -4.85
CA ASP A 235 -15.73 9.90 -5.57
C ASP A 235 -15.44 10.32 -7.01
N ARG A 236 -16.49 10.40 -7.83
CA ARG A 236 -16.43 10.95 -9.19
C ARG A 236 -16.76 12.43 -9.15
N ASP A 237 -16.04 13.21 -9.94
CA ASP A 237 -16.34 14.62 -10.12
C ASP A 237 -17.58 14.83 -11.02
N SER A 238 -17.92 16.10 -11.28
CA SER A 238 -19.06 16.47 -12.14
C SER A 238 -18.93 16.03 -13.60
N THR A 239 -17.73 15.64 -14.05
CA THR A 239 -17.48 15.11 -15.40
C THR A 239 -17.57 13.59 -15.44
N GLY A 240 -17.73 12.94 -14.29
CA GLY A 240 -17.71 11.49 -14.12
C GLY A 240 -16.29 10.92 -13.97
N MET A 241 -15.27 11.77 -13.91
CA MET A 241 -13.87 11.35 -13.71
C MET A 241 -13.63 10.93 -12.27
N LYS A 242 -12.90 9.84 -12.09
CA LYS A 242 -12.43 9.34 -10.79
C LYS A 242 -10.95 9.69 -10.65
N ALA A 243 -10.64 10.53 -9.67
CA ALA A 243 -9.28 11.03 -9.45
C ALA A 243 -8.31 9.93 -9.01
N GLY A 244 -8.78 8.95 -8.22
CA GLY A 244 -7.97 7.83 -7.79
C GLY A 244 -8.79 6.59 -7.49
N ASP A 245 -8.29 5.41 -7.93
CA ASP A 245 -8.84 4.11 -7.58
C ASP A 245 -7.69 3.09 -7.47
N ASN A 246 -7.25 2.85 -6.24
CA ASN A 246 -5.95 2.27 -5.96
C ASN A 246 -6.07 1.01 -5.10
N ASP A 247 -5.05 0.16 -5.20
CA ASP A 247 -4.79 -0.87 -4.21
C ASP A 247 -3.29 -1.14 -4.13
N MET A 248 -2.77 -1.34 -2.92
CA MET A 248 -1.38 -1.71 -2.68
C MET A 248 -1.27 -2.68 -1.53
N GLY A 249 -0.34 -3.62 -1.61
CA GLY A 249 -0.23 -4.65 -0.60
C GLY A 249 0.94 -5.58 -0.80
N PHE A 250 0.90 -6.65 -0.04
CA PHE A 250 1.83 -7.77 -0.12
C PHE A 250 1.07 -9.08 -0.29
N VAL A 251 1.71 -10.03 -0.95
CA VAL A 251 1.17 -11.37 -1.19
C VAL A 251 2.22 -12.39 -0.76
N TYR A 252 1.83 -13.33 0.09
CA TYR A 252 2.66 -14.48 0.44
C TYR A 252 2.51 -15.58 -0.61
N LEU A 253 3.63 -16.17 -1.01
CA LEU A 253 3.67 -17.27 -1.95
C LEU A 253 3.38 -18.61 -1.25
N PRO A 254 2.75 -19.57 -1.95
CA PRO A 254 2.31 -20.83 -1.33
C PRO A 254 3.45 -21.73 -0.86
N HIS A 255 4.67 -21.54 -1.34
CA HIS A 255 5.80 -22.46 -1.16
C HIS A 255 6.92 -21.92 -0.26
N GLY A 256 6.58 -21.40 0.94
CA GLY A 256 7.63 -21.28 1.95
C GLY A 256 8.01 -19.88 2.46
N GLY A 257 7.05 -18.99 2.62
CA GLY A 257 7.29 -17.73 3.35
C GLY A 257 7.85 -16.58 2.51
N ASP A 258 8.14 -16.80 1.25
CA ASP A 258 8.48 -15.73 0.31
C ASP A 258 7.27 -14.86 0.02
N HIS A 259 7.51 -13.60 -0.28
CA HIS A 259 6.47 -12.63 -0.59
C HIS A 259 6.89 -11.71 -1.73
N TYR A 260 5.91 -11.04 -2.29
CA TYR A 260 6.15 -9.85 -3.12
C TYR A 260 5.26 -8.71 -2.66
N THR A 261 5.68 -7.49 -2.98
CA THR A 261 4.87 -6.29 -2.76
C THR A 261 4.45 -5.70 -4.10
N ILE A 262 3.21 -5.24 -4.15
CA ILE A 262 2.57 -4.73 -5.36
C ILE A 262 1.83 -3.43 -5.06
N ALA A 263 1.88 -2.49 -5.99
CA ALA A 263 1.08 -1.27 -5.96
C ALA A 263 0.52 -0.98 -7.35
N VAL A 264 -0.79 -0.81 -7.41
CA VAL A 264 -1.52 -0.41 -8.62
C VAL A 264 -2.30 0.86 -8.30
N PHE A 265 -1.93 1.95 -8.96
CA PHE A 265 -2.57 3.25 -8.81
C PHE A 265 -3.24 3.62 -10.13
N ILE A 266 -4.55 3.83 -10.10
CA ILE A 266 -5.33 4.34 -11.23
C ILE A 266 -5.65 5.80 -10.94
N THR A 267 -5.38 6.68 -11.90
CA THR A 267 -5.72 8.11 -11.80
C THR A 267 -6.42 8.61 -13.05
N ASP A 268 -7.22 9.64 -12.88
CA ASP A 268 -7.95 10.34 -13.96
C ASP A 268 -8.80 9.36 -14.80
N SER A 269 -9.51 8.47 -14.13
CA SER A 269 -10.23 7.39 -14.79
C SER A 269 -11.65 7.80 -15.19
N MET A 270 -11.95 7.59 -16.47
CA MET A 270 -13.30 7.64 -17.03
C MET A 270 -13.95 6.25 -17.13
N GLU A 271 -13.24 5.20 -16.70
CA GLU A 271 -13.79 3.84 -16.62
C GLU A 271 -14.73 3.73 -15.40
N ASP A 272 -15.69 2.81 -15.45
CA ASP A 272 -16.53 2.50 -14.29
C ASP A 272 -15.73 1.79 -13.18
N ASP A 273 -16.31 1.71 -11.98
CA ASP A 273 -15.63 1.14 -10.81
C ASP A 273 -15.35 -0.35 -10.99
N LYS A 274 -16.22 -1.08 -11.68
CA LYS A 274 -16.02 -2.50 -12.00
C LYS A 274 -14.85 -2.70 -12.96
N THR A 275 -14.71 -1.83 -13.96
CA THR A 275 -13.58 -1.86 -14.89
C THR A 275 -12.27 -1.51 -14.18
N ASN A 276 -12.26 -0.49 -13.32
CA ASN A 276 -11.08 -0.16 -12.52
C ASN A 276 -10.66 -1.32 -11.61
N ALA A 277 -11.60 -1.94 -10.89
CA ALA A 277 -11.32 -3.10 -10.07
C ALA A 277 -10.80 -4.28 -10.90
N ALA A 278 -11.38 -4.55 -12.06
CA ALA A 278 -10.94 -5.60 -12.97
C ALA A 278 -9.52 -5.36 -13.50
N ILE A 279 -9.12 -4.12 -13.81
CA ILE A 279 -7.74 -3.77 -14.18
C ILE A 279 -6.78 -4.16 -13.05
N ILE A 280 -7.08 -3.76 -11.80
CA ILE A 280 -6.25 -4.08 -10.64
C ILE A 280 -6.15 -5.59 -10.44
N ALA A 281 -7.27 -6.31 -10.51
CA ALA A 281 -7.32 -7.75 -10.32
C ALA A 281 -6.54 -8.52 -11.41
N GLN A 282 -6.68 -8.12 -12.68
CA GLN A 282 -5.93 -8.74 -13.79
C GLN A 282 -4.43 -8.51 -13.67
N ILE A 283 -3.99 -7.30 -13.26
CA ILE A 283 -2.59 -7.00 -12.98
C ILE A 283 -2.08 -7.87 -11.85
N SER A 284 -2.82 -7.96 -10.74
CA SER A 284 -2.46 -8.81 -9.59
C SER A 284 -2.31 -10.28 -9.98
N LYS A 285 -3.26 -10.80 -10.78
CA LYS A 285 -3.23 -12.19 -11.26
C LYS A 285 -2.03 -12.46 -12.17
N ALA A 286 -1.75 -11.57 -13.12
CA ALA A 286 -0.60 -11.70 -14.02
C ALA A 286 0.73 -11.71 -13.26
N VAL A 287 0.87 -10.86 -12.24
CA VAL A 287 2.06 -10.82 -11.37
C VAL A 287 2.17 -12.10 -10.55
N TYR A 288 1.08 -12.55 -9.95
CA TYR A 288 1.04 -13.78 -9.15
C TYR A 288 1.46 -15.01 -9.98
N ASP A 289 0.89 -15.18 -11.18
CA ASP A 289 1.20 -16.30 -12.05
C ASP A 289 2.67 -16.26 -12.49
N TYR A 290 3.15 -15.11 -12.91
CA TYR A 290 4.55 -14.94 -13.33
C TYR A 290 5.54 -15.28 -12.20
N ILE A 291 5.29 -14.77 -10.96
CA ILE A 291 6.19 -15.05 -9.84
C ILE A 291 6.17 -16.51 -9.45
N ASN A 292 5.00 -17.16 -9.43
CA ASN A 292 4.93 -18.61 -9.16
C ASN A 292 5.67 -19.43 -10.21
N GLU A 293 5.62 -19.04 -11.49
CA GLU A 293 6.37 -19.72 -12.57
C GLU A 293 7.88 -19.62 -12.38
N ILE A 294 8.40 -18.46 -12.01
CA ILE A 294 9.86 -18.26 -11.82
C ILE A 294 10.38 -18.75 -10.46
N SER A 295 9.49 -19.06 -9.51
CA SER A 295 9.83 -19.54 -8.16
C SER A 295 9.73 -21.07 -8.04
N SER A 296 9.16 -21.75 -9.05
CA SER A 296 9.06 -23.20 -9.14
C SER A 296 10.34 -23.80 -9.74
#